data_d6bf98fd224c97c7fae4112dee108674
#
_entry.id   d6bf98fd224c97c7fae4112dee108674
#
_cell.length_a   1.000
_cell.length_b   1.000
_cell.length_c   1.000
_cell.angle_alpha   90.00
_cell.angle_beta   90.00
_cell.angle_gamma   90.00
#
_symmetry.space_group_name_H-M   'P 1'
#
loop_
_entity.id
_entity.type
_entity.pdbx_description
1 polymer ?
#
loop_
_entity_poly.entity_id
_entity_poly.type
_entity_poly.pdbx_seq_one_letter_code
_entity_poly.pdbx_strand_id
1 'polypeptide(L)'
;DNSVDSVLVTYTLCTIPDAVAALRGMRRALKPRGHLFFCEHGKAPETAVHRWQNRLNPAWRAFSGGCNMNRDIPALLKAGGFILEDDNRMYIPGIRALSYNYWGAAR
;
A
#
# COMPACT_ATOMS: atom_id res chain seq x y z
N ASP A 1 -10.18 17.23 10.79
CA ASP A 1 -10.67 15.95 11.30
C ASP A 1 -12.12 15.76 10.90
N ASN A 2 -12.47 14.57 10.47
CA ASN A 2 -13.82 14.25 9.99
C ASN A 2 -14.31 15.23 8.89
N SER A 3 -13.38 15.64 8.02
CA SER A 3 -13.66 16.71 7.06
C SER A 3 -13.82 16.23 5.62
N VAL A 4 -13.41 14.98 5.31
CA VAL A 4 -13.43 14.44 3.96
C VAL A 4 -14.27 13.16 3.86
N ASP A 5 -14.94 12.98 2.72
CA ASP A 5 -15.78 11.82 2.46
C ASP A 5 -14.98 10.61 1.97
N SER A 6 -13.87 10.85 1.26
CA SER A 6 -13.03 9.79 0.74
C SER A 6 -11.59 10.26 0.59
N VAL A 7 -10.68 9.29 0.62
CA VAL A 7 -9.24 9.50 0.35
C VAL A 7 -8.83 8.47 -0.71
N LEU A 8 -8.06 8.92 -1.69
CA LEU A 8 -7.49 8.05 -2.71
C LEU A 8 -5.98 8.06 -2.57
N VAL A 9 -5.38 6.87 -2.44
CA VAL A 9 -3.91 6.71 -2.43
C VAL A 9 -3.51 5.77 -3.56
N THR A 10 -2.55 6.21 -4.36
CA THR A 10 -2.00 5.43 -5.46
C THR A 10 -0.48 5.47 -5.41
N TYR A 11 0.13 4.30 -5.23
CA TYR A 11 1.60 4.15 -5.23
C TYR A 11 2.30 5.13 -4.27
N THR A 12 1.65 5.46 -3.16
CA THR A 12 2.16 6.39 -2.15
C THR A 12 2.64 5.64 -0.91
N LEU A 13 1.86 4.65 -0.46
CA LEU A 13 2.20 3.87 0.74
C LEU A 13 3.51 3.08 0.59
N CYS A 14 3.89 2.74 -0.63
CA CYS A 14 5.17 2.09 -0.91
C CYS A 14 6.36 3.04 -0.74
N THR A 15 6.13 4.34 -0.76
CA THR A 15 7.17 5.37 -0.78
C THR A 15 7.32 6.10 0.55
N ILE A 16 6.22 6.35 1.26
CA ILE A 16 6.22 7.12 2.51
C ILE A 16 7.03 6.36 3.58
N PRO A 17 8.05 6.99 4.20
CA PRO A 17 8.86 6.34 5.24
C PRO A 17 8.03 5.84 6.41
N ASP A 18 7.10 6.65 6.93
CA ASP A 18 6.19 6.25 8.00
C ASP A 18 4.76 6.16 7.47
N ALA A 19 4.49 5.06 6.79
CA ALA A 19 3.18 4.83 6.17
C ALA A 19 2.06 4.70 7.21
N VAL A 20 2.34 4.12 8.38
CA VAL A 20 1.34 3.95 9.44
C VAL A 20 0.91 5.31 9.99
N ALA A 21 1.85 6.22 10.25
CA ALA A 21 1.52 7.57 10.72
C ALA A 21 0.69 8.34 9.70
N ALA A 22 1.05 8.22 8.41
CA ALA A 22 0.28 8.85 7.33
C ALA A 22 -1.14 8.29 7.26
N LEU A 23 -1.30 6.97 7.37
CA LEU A 23 -2.61 6.33 7.35
C LEU A 23 -3.48 6.74 8.55
N ARG A 24 -2.89 6.86 9.73
CA ARG A 24 -3.61 7.35 10.91
C ARG A 24 -4.10 8.78 10.70
N GLY A 25 -3.30 9.62 10.08
CA GLY A 25 -3.72 10.99 9.72
C GLY A 25 -4.89 10.99 8.73
N MET A 26 -4.83 10.15 7.70
CA MET A 26 -5.93 9.98 6.76
C MET A 26 -7.20 9.48 7.44
N ARG A 27 -7.05 8.53 8.37
CA ARG A 27 -8.18 7.97 9.12
C ARG A 27 -8.88 9.05 9.95
N ARG A 28 -8.12 9.94 10.57
CA ARG A 28 -8.69 11.07 11.33
C ARG A 28 -9.39 12.08 10.44
N ALA A 29 -8.89 12.29 9.23
CA ALA A 29 -9.48 13.22 8.28
C ALA A 29 -10.80 12.72 7.69
N LEU A 30 -10.99 11.41 7.60
CA LEU A 30 -12.21 10.81 7.05
C LEU A 30 -13.39 10.99 7.99
N LYS A 31 -14.55 11.26 7.41
CA LYS A 31 -15.83 11.23 8.14
C LYS A 31 -16.12 9.79 8.59
N PRO A 32 -17.00 9.57 9.59
CA PRO A 32 -17.28 8.23 10.13
C PRO A 32 -17.72 7.20 9.08
N ARG A 33 -18.34 7.64 7.99
CA ARG A 33 -18.77 6.77 6.87
C ARG A 33 -17.86 6.89 5.65
N GLY A 34 -16.72 7.54 5.82
CA GLY A 34 -15.78 7.75 4.73
C GLY A 34 -14.99 6.50 4.38
N HIS A 35 -14.47 6.48 3.17
CA HIS A 35 -13.69 5.35 2.63
C HIS A 35 -12.34 5.81 2.14
N LEU A 36 -11.36 4.93 2.30
CA LEU A 36 -10.05 5.05 1.67
C LEU A 36 -10.01 4.06 0.50
N PHE A 37 -9.70 4.58 -0.67
CA PHE A 37 -9.47 3.76 -1.87
C PHE A 37 -7.97 3.69 -2.12
N PHE A 38 -7.46 2.52 -2.44
CA PHE A 38 -6.02 2.33 -2.60
C PHE A 38 -5.68 1.50 -3.84
N CYS A 39 -4.51 1.80 -4.41
CA CYS A 39 -3.88 1.01 -5.45
C CYS A 39 -2.37 1.12 -5.26
N GLU A 40 -1.71 0.06 -4.80
CA GLU A 40 -0.32 0.10 -4.35
C GLU A 40 0.47 -1.11 -4.81
N HIS A 41 1.78 -0.92 -5.03
CA HIS A 41 2.71 -2.04 -5.11
C HIS A 41 2.85 -2.67 -3.71
N GLY A 42 3.05 -3.98 -3.66
CA GLY A 42 3.22 -4.62 -2.37
C GLY A 42 3.92 -5.96 -2.42
N LYS A 43 3.99 -6.55 -1.25
CA LYS A 43 4.62 -7.85 -1.01
C LYS A 43 3.90 -8.95 -1.79
N ALA A 44 4.66 -9.68 -2.62
CA ALA A 44 4.12 -10.82 -3.37
C ALA A 44 3.86 -12.01 -2.44
N PRO A 45 2.83 -12.83 -2.74
CA PRO A 45 2.48 -13.98 -1.89
C PRO A 45 3.45 -15.16 -2.03
N GLU A 46 4.07 -15.35 -3.21
CA GLU A 46 5.01 -16.45 -3.39
C GLU A 46 6.33 -16.13 -2.71
N THR A 47 6.82 -17.06 -1.91
CA THR A 47 8.07 -16.92 -1.16
C THR A 47 9.27 -16.58 -2.05
N ALA A 48 9.37 -17.22 -3.20
CA ALA A 48 10.49 -16.99 -4.13
C ALA A 48 10.45 -15.55 -4.69
N VAL A 49 9.29 -15.09 -5.10
CA VAL A 49 9.13 -13.72 -5.63
C VAL A 49 9.38 -12.70 -4.53
N HIS A 50 8.86 -12.96 -3.33
CA HIS A 50 9.08 -12.08 -2.18
C HIS A 50 10.57 -11.98 -1.79
N ARG A 51 11.32 -13.08 -1.87
CA ARG A 51 12.77 -13.04 -1.66
C ARG A 51 13.47 -12.15 -2.67
N TRP A 52 13.07 -12.21 -3.93
CA TRP A 52 13.59 -11.31 -4.96
C TRP A 52 13.22 -9.87 -4.69
N GLN A 53 11.98 -9.61 -4.24
CA GLN A 53 11.58 -8.28 -3.81
C GLN A 53 12.50 -7.73 -2.72
N ASN A 54 12.75 -8.51 -1.68
CA ASN A 54 13.62 -8.11 -0.58
C ASN A 54 15.06 -7.85 -1.06
N ARG A 55 15.57 -8.69 -1.96
CA ARG A 55 16.93 -8.57 -2.48
C ARG A 55 17.09 -7.37 -3.38
N LEU A 56 16.10 -7.07 -4.21
CA LEU A 56 16.14 -5.97 -5.17
C LEU A 56 15.68 -4.63 -4.59
N ASN A 57 14.99 -4.65 -3.46
CA ASN A 57 14.36 -3.46 -2.90
C ASN A 57 15.34 -2.30 -2.64
N PRO A 58 16.55 -2.51 -2.09
CA PRO A 58 17.48 -1.39 -1.89
C PRO A 58 17.83 -0.67 -3.19
N ALA A 59 18.08 -1.42 -4.27
CA ALA A 59 18.38 -0.85 -5.58
C ALA A 59 17.14 -0.16 -6.17
N TRP A 60 15.98 -0.82 -6.11
CA TRP A 60 14.72 -0.26 -6.59
C TRP A 60 14.35 1.02 -5.86
N ARG A 61 14.50 1.03 -4.55
CA ARG A 61 14.21 2.20 -3.72
C ARG A 61 15.07 3.40 -4.10
N ALA A 62 16.37 3.18 -4.35
CA ALA A 62 17.27 4.22 -4.78
C ALA A 62 16.91 4.74 -6.18
N PHE A 63 16.50 3.83 -7.09
CA PHE A 63 16.18 4.15 -8.47
C PHE A 63 14.82 4.85 -8.61
N SER A 64 13.84 4.48 -7.81
CA SER A 64 12.45 4.97 -7.91
C SER A 64 12.13 6.14 -6.99
N GLY A 65 13.11 6.70 -6.29
CA GLY A 65 12.87 7.83 -5.39
C GLY A 65 12.24 7.45 -4.07
N GLY A 66 12.45 6.21 -3.61
CA GLY A 66 12.02 5.78 -2.28
C GLY A 66 10.91 4.74 -2.25
N CYS A 67 10.42 4.29 -3.42
CA CYS A 67 9.38 3.26 -3.46
C CYS A 67 9.92 1.91 -2.98
N ASN A 68 9.21 1.26 -2.07
CA ASN A 68 9.48 -0.09 -1.60
C ASN A 68 8.49 -1.06 -2.24
N MET A 69 8.98 -2.13 -2.87
CA MET A 69 8.12 -3.11 -3.53
C MET A 69 7.70 -4.28 -2.65
N ASN A 70 8.19 -4.33 -1.42
CA ASN A 70 8.04 -5.47 -0.51
C ASN A 70 7.19 -5.19 0.72
N ARG A 71 6.44 -4.10 0.76
CA ARG A 71 5.57 -3.75 1.89
C ARG A 71 4.28 -4.56 1.86
N ASP A 72 3.85 -4.99 3.03
CA ASP A 72 2.56 -5.66 3.21
C ASP A 72 1.47 -4.59 3.37
N ILE A 73 0.83 -4.24 2.27
CA ILE A 73 -0.17 -3.16 2.23
C ILE A 73 -1.37 -3.42 3.15
N PRO A 74 -1.98 -4.63 3.15
CA PRO A 74 -3.08 -4.90 4.08
C PRO A 74 -2.68 -4.74 5.55
N ALA A 75 -1.49 -5.19 5.92
CA ALA A 75 -1.00 -5.04 7.29
C ALA A 75 -0.79 -3.57 7.66
N LEU A 76 -0.29 -2.75 6.73
CA LEU A 76 -0.13 -1.31 6.95
C LEU A 76 -1.48 -0.63 7.17
N LEU A 77 -2.47 -0.94 6.35
CA LEU A 77 -3.82 -0.38 6.48
C LEU A 77 -4.42 -0.73 7.85
N LYS A 78 -4.28 -1.98 8.24
CA LYS A 78 -4.77 -2.45 9.54
C LYS A 78 -4.08 -1.74 10.71
N ALA A 79 -2.75 -1.58 10.64
CA ALA A 79 -1.98 -0.86 11.65
C ALA A 79 -2.36 0.62 11.70
N GLY A 80 -2.80 1.21 10.61
CA GLY A 80 -3.31 2.57 10.54
C GLY A 80 -4.73 2.76 11.04
N GLY A 81 -5.39 1.68 11.46
CA GLY A 81 -6.75 1.73 12.00
C GLY A 81 -7.86 1.49 10.98
N PHE A 82 -7.51 1.02 9.78
CA PHE A 82 -8.48 0.75 8.73
C PHE A 82 -8.98 -0.70 8.77
N ILE A 83 -10.23 -0.89 8.34
CA ILE A 83 -10.84 -2.21 8.14
C ILE A 83 -10.99 -2.37 6.63
N LEU A 84 -10.40 -3.43 6.07
CA LEU A 84 -10.51 -3.73 4.64
C LEU A 84 -11.92 -4.19 4.33
N GLU A 85 -12.55 -3.55 3.35
CA GLU A 85 -13.86 -3.95 2.85
C GLU A 85 -13.74 -4.68 1.52
N ASP A 86 -12.81 -4.22 0.67
CA ASP A 86 -12.56 -4.78 -0.65
C ASP A 86 -11.04 -4.86 -0.83
N ASP A 87 -10.53 -6.05 -1.09
CA ASP A 87 -9.10 -6.31 -1.20
C ASP A 87 -8.85 -7.20 -2.40
N ASN A 88 -8.32 -6.62 -3.45
CA ASN A 88 -7.97 -7.30 -4.68
C ASN A 88 -6.46 -7.30 -4.87
N ARG A 89 -5.93 -8.39 -5.41
CA ARG A 89 -4.50 -8.56 -5.61
C ARG A 89 -4.23 -9.24 -6.93
N MET A 90 -3.24 -8.76 -7.68
CA MET A 90 -2.79 -9.44 -8.89
C MET A 90 -1.43 -8.95 -9.34
N TYR A 91 -0.79 -9.78 -10.17
CA TYR A 91 0.33 -9.33 -10.97
C TYR A 91 -0.21 -8.61 -12.20
N ILE A 92 0.24 -7.38 -12.41
CA ILE A 92 0.04 -6.73 -13.71
C ILE A 92 1.17 -7.16 -14.65
N PRO A 93 0.99 -7.06 -15.99
CA PRO A 93 2.04 -7.43 -16.92
C PRO A 93 3.37 -6.72 -16.63
N GLY A 94 4.46 -7.49 -16.58
CA GLY A 94 5.78 -6.95 -16.28
C GLY A 94 6.64 -7.93 -15.46
N ILE A 95 7.70 -7.42 -14.84
CA ILE A 95 8.57 -8.19 -13.95
C ILE A 95 7.81 -8.51 -12.67
N ARG A 96 7.70 -9.78 -12.31
CA ARG A 96 6.89 -10.23 -11.17
C ARG A 96 7.23 -9.53 -9.86
N ALA A 97 8.51 -9.32 -9.57
CA ALA A 97 8.93 -8.67 -8.34
C ALA A 97 8.41 -7.22 -8.21
N LEU A 98 8.11 -6.57 -9.34
CA LEU A 98 7.65 -5.17 -9.42
C LEU A 98 6.16 -5.03 -9.71
N SER A 99 5.47 -6.13 -10.01
CA SER A 99 4.13 -6.08 -10.62
C SER A 99 3.01 -6.53 -9.71
N TYR A 100 3.29 -6.96 -8.49
CA TYR A 100 2.23 -7.36 -7.59
C TYR A 100 1.55 -6.14 -6.99
N ASN A 101 0.26 -6.02 -7.23
CA ASN A 101 -0.51 -4.85 -6.82
C ASN A 101 -1.67 -5.25 -5.92
N TYR A 102 -2.00 -4.34 -5.01
CA TYR A 102 -3.16 -4.42 -4.15
C TYR A 102 -4.05 -3.23 -4.46
N TRP A 103 -5.35 -3.45 -4.62
CA TRP A 103 -6.30 -2.35 -4.78
C TRP A 103 -7.62 -2.70 -4.11
N GLY A 104 -8.34 -1.69 -3.69
CA GLY A 104 -9.62 -1.90 -3.05
C GLY A 104 -10.07 -0.71 -2.24
N ALA A 105 -10.89 -0.99 -1.23
CA ALA A 105 -11.45 0.01 -0.33
C ALA A 105 -11.31 -0.42 1.13
N ALA A 106 -11.14 0.56 2.00
CA ALA A 106 -11.07 0.38 3.44
C ALA A 106 -11.86 1.49 4.15
N ARG A 107 -12.22 1.26 5.41
CA ARG A 107 -12.91 2.26 6.23
C ARG A 107 -12.32 2.36 7.62
#